data_a0a6e6423986952aead39d0228b14f15
#
_entry.id   a0a6e6423986952aead39d0228b14f15
#
_cell.length_a   1.000
_cell.length_b   1.000
_cell.length_c   1.000
_cell.angle_alpha   90.00
_cell.angle_beta   90.00
_cell.angle_gamma   90.00
#
_symmetry.space_group_name_H-M   'P 1'
#
loop_
_entity.id
_entity.type
_entity.pdbx_description
1 polymer ?
#
loop_
_entity_poly.entity_id
_entity_poly.type
_entity_poly.pdbx_seq_one_letter_code
_entity_poly.pdbx_strand_id
1 'polypeptide(L)'
;MNITKNKIAAAALALAIAVTPCAYAAEPVAIGDAVRAGCDVKPNMNPSDWAKDDVNKAIENGIADNAEMYWQGFITRREFCRMAYNVLNQIKEIPLMKVAENPFDDVTDEKVFALANIGIINGTDDKTFSPDTCLSREEAATFVWRMLRYAKGDDYTQLREINLFDDDENISDWSRDAIYSLVATDIMIGTGSGFAPKKLYTAEEAAATLNRFSDMLKRSDEDIKTEPTTFADKLNERMPQDKNYMFSPFSIKMALAMAANGADGATKDEILKALDIDDLDAYNKNVKQTLERYSKSDVLKLNVANSIWLNSDNTKEKFVKDFSDKMKEFFSAESDVVTRANALDKINGWVKDKTNDKISSIIDENNLDFMAMLINAVYFKGSWLKDFSEAATADDTFTDRDGNNVQIPFMNQTDYFSYARINDTEVVEMPYLAYDENSDGNKKIDMDISMYLIKSDKDINAEEILNSAEMNRNYVRLSLPKFKTEYGTSLKGMLGELGIDTAFGEMADFDKMLGEKNLQL
;
A
#
# COMPACT_ATOMS: atom_id res chain seq x y z
N MET A 1 -6.58 21.41 -33.35
CA MET A 1 -7.96 21.31 -32.91
C MET A 1 -7.95 21.73 -31.46
N ASN A 2 -8.60 22.84 -31.17
CA ASN A 2 -8.51 23.53 -29.87
C ASN A 2 -9.15 22.67 -28.78
N ILE A 3 -8.33 22.22 -27.83
CA ILE A 3 -8.81 21.65 -26.56
C ILE A 3 -8.80 22.81 -25.56
N THR A 4 -9.88 23.56 -25.56
CA THR A 4 -10.14 24.61 -24.58
C THR A 4 -10.99 24.05 -23.44
N LYS A 5 -10.55 24.34 -22.23
CA LYS A 5 -11.17 24.17 -20.92
C LYS A 5 -10.82 22.86 -20.18
N ASN A 6 -9.63 22.87 -19.60
CA ASN A 6 -9.26 21.89 -18.60
C ASN A 6 -9.19 22.59 -17.24
N LYS A 7 -10.19 22.37 -16.42
CA LYS A 7 -10.15 22.69 -14.99
C LYS A 7 -9.26 21.63 -14.34
N ILE A 8 -8.15 22.02 -13.77
CA ILE A 8 -7.36 21.13 -12.93
C ILE A 8 -8.01 21.17 -11.54
N ALA A 9 -8.65 20.09 -11.15
CA ALA A 9 -9.04 19.89 -9.77
C ALA A 9 -7.77 19.91 -8.90
N ALA A 10 -7.86 20.45 -7.70
CA ALA A 10 -6.74 20.53 -6.78
C ALA A 10 -6.07 19.17 -6.67
N ALA A 11 -4.80 19.09 -7.05
CA ALA A 11 -4.03 17.88 -6.91
C ALA A 11 -3.85 17.60 -5.41
N ALA A 12 -4.58 16.64 -4.88
CA ALA A 12 -4.25 16.07 -3.59
C ALA A 12 -2.91 15.34 -3.78
N LEU A 13 -1.87 15.79 -3.09
CA LEU A 13 -0.61 15.08 -3.04
C LEU A 13 -0.79 13.94 -2.04
N ALA A 14 -1.44 12.86 -2.46
CA ALA A 14 -1.42 11.62 -1.72
C ALA A 14 -0.07 10.97 -2.00
N LEU A 15 0.75 10.78 -0.97
CA LEU A 15 1.94 9.94 -1.05
C LEU A 15 1.45 8.49 -1.00
N ALA A 16 1.02 7.96 -2.13
CA ALA A 16 0.72 6.55 -2.27
C ALA A 16 2.04 5.80 -2.45
N ILE A 17 2.32 4.86 -1.56
CA ILE A 17 3.40 3.90 -1.73
C ILE A 17 2.85 2.83 -2.67
N ALA A 18 3.13 2.97 -3.97
CA ALA A 18 2.79 1.96 -4.94
C ALA A 18 3.97 0.99 -5.08
N VAL A 19 3.73 -0.27 -4.80
CA VAL A 19 4.66 -1.34 -5.13
C VAL A 19 4.47 -1.65 -6.61
N THR A 20 5.33 -1.12 -7.47
CA THR A 20 5.30 -1.47 -8.91
C THR A 20 5.93 -2.84 -9.12
N PRO A 21 5.26 -3.75 -9.84
CA PRO A 21 5.85 -5.05 -10.14
C PRO A 21 6.96 -4.89 -11.16
N CYS A 22 8.19 -5.13 -10.72
CA CYS A 22 9.29 -5.34 -11.65
C CYS A 22 9.09 -6.69 -12.36
N ALA A 23 9.11 -6.71 -13.69
CA ALA A 23 9.08 -7.94 -14.46
C ALA A 23 10.38 -8.72 -14.21
N TYR A 24 10.39 -9.54 -13.17
CA TYR A 24 11.42 -10.53 -12.94
C TYR A 24 11.09 -11.81 -13.70
N ALA A 25 12.01 -12.20 -14.55
CA ALA A 25 12.14 -13.63 -14.86
C ALA A 25 12.49 -14.31 -13.53
N ALA A 26 11.52 -14.98 -12.91
CA ALA A 26 11.77 -15.72 -11.68
C ALA A 26 12.84 -16.78 -11.98
N GLU A 27 13.95 -16.73 -11.27
CA GLU A 27 14.89 -17.84 -11.30
C GLU A 27 14.16 -19.11 -10.83
N PRO A 28 14.43 -20.28 -11.41
CA PRO A 28 13.80 -21.52 -10.99
C PRO A 28 14.15 -21.79 -9.53
N VAL A 29 13.11 -21.86 -8.69
CA VAL A 29 13.28 -22.21 -7.28
C VAL A 29 13.61 -23.69 -7.20
N ALA A 30 14.80 -24.02 -6.74
CA ALA A 30 15.16 -25.40 -6.43
C ALA A 30 14.33 -25.87 -5.23
N ILE A 31 13.29 -26.64 -5.49
CA ILE A 31 12.46 -27.25 -4.43
C ILE A 31 13.29 -28.38 -3.80
N GLY A 32 13.69 -28.19 -2.55
CA GLY A 32 14.47 -29.19 -1.82
C GLY A 32 13.71 -30.51 -1.61
N ASP A 33 14.44 -31.60 -1.43
CA ASP A 33 13.89 -32.96 -1.26
C ASP A 33 12.88 -33.10 -0.10
N ALA A 34 12.89 -32.19 0.87
CA ALA A 34 11.93 -32.15 1.98
C ALA A 34 10.48 -31.84 1.54
N VAL A 35 10.29 -31.13 0.42
CA VAL A 35 8.97 -30.78 -0.11
C VAL A 35 8.31 -31.97 -0.79
N ARG A 36 9.10 -32.88 -1.38
CA ARG A 36 8.59 -34.07 -2.07
C ARG A 36 7.97 -35.10 -1.13
N ALA A 37 8.47 -35.20 0.11
CA ALA A 37 7.98 -36.18 1.09
C ALA A 37 6.60 -35.80 1.68
N GLY A 38 6.15 -34.56 1.59
CA GLY A 38 4.91 -34.07 2.21
C GLY A 38 3.63 -34.40 1.42
N CYS A 39 3.73 -34.56 0.08
CA CYS A 39 2.56 -34.79 -0.77
C CYS A 39 1.99 -36.20 -0.69
N ASP A 40 2.75 -37.16 -0.18
CA ASP A 40 2.32 -38.56 -0.06
C ASP A 40 1.36 -38.82 1.13
N VAL A 41 1.18 -37.83 2.00
CA VAL A 41 0.25 -37.93 3.13
C VAL A 41 -1.15 -37.55 2.66
N LYS A 42 -2.03 -38.55 2.55
CA LYS A 42 -3.45 -38.39 2.16
C LYS A 42 -4.36 -38.44 3.39
N PRO A 43 -4.58 -37.32 4.10
CA PRO A 43 -5.16 -37.41 5.45
C PRO A 43 -6.68 -37.52 5.47
N ASN A 44 -7.44 -36.81 4.65
CA ASN A 44 -8.90 -36.85 4.67
C ASN A 44 -9.50 -36.30 3.38
N MET A 45 -10.53 -36.97 2.84
CA MET A 45 -11.27 -36.51 1.67
C MET A 45 -12.29 -35.40 2.01
N ASN A 46 -12.70 -35.28 3.28
CA ASN A 46 -13.62 -34.25 3.69
C ASN A 46 -12.88 -32.94 3.99
N PRO A 47 -13.43 -31.78 3.59
CA PRO A 47 -12.88 -30.50 4.00
C PRO A 47 -13.05 -30.25 5.50
N SER A 48 -12.21 -29.40 6.05
CA SER A 48 -12.35 -28.85 7.40
C SER A 48 -13.65 -28.03 7.52
N ASP A 49 -14.19 -27.88 8.74
CA ASP A 49 -15.44 -27.17 8.94
C ASP A 49 -15.40 -25.72 8.43
N TRP A 50 -14.26 -25.03 8.56
CA TRP A 50 -14.07 -23.66 8.07
C TRP A 50 -14.08 -23.54 6.55
N ALA A 51 -13.70 -24.61 5.83
CA ALA A 51 -13.53 -24.60 4.36
C ALA A 51 -14.71 -25.23 3.62
N LYS A 52 -15.71 -25.81 4.31
CA LYS A 52 -16.82 -26.53 3.67
C LYS A 52 -17.55 -25.71 2.64
N ASP A 53 -17.87 -24.47 2.94
CA ASP A 53 -18.61 -23.59 2.03
C ASP A 53 -17.77 -23.24 0.82
N ASP A 54 -16.49 -22.92 1.00
CA ASP A 54 -15.56 -22.62 -0.09
C ASP A 54 -15.34 -23.83 -1.00
N VAL A 55 -15.19 -25.02 -0.41
CA VAL A 55 -15.03 -26.26 -1.19
C VAL A 55 -16.30 -26.59 -2.00
N ASN A 56 -17.48 -26.50 -1.37
CA ASN A 56 -18.75 -26.71 -2.06
C ASN A 56 -18.91 -25.71 -3.21
N LYS A 57 -18.65 -24.43 -2.97
CA LYS A 57 -18.70 -23.38 -3.97
C LYS A 57 -17.71 -23.63 -5.13
N ALA A 58 -16.48 -24.07 -4.83
CA ALA A 58 -15.49 -24.39 -5.84
C ALA A 58 -15.93 -25.57 -6.73
N ILE A 59 -16.61 -26.57 -6.16
CA ILE A 59 -17.17 -27.69 -6.90
C ILE A 59 -18.36 -27.24 -7.76
N GLU A 60 -19.32 -26.53 -7.18
CA GLU A 60 -20.51 -26.02 -7.86
C GLU A 60 -20.17 -25.12 -9.04
N ASN A 61 -19.16 -24.27 -8.88
CA ASN A 61 -18.67 -23.38 -9.92
C ASN A 61 -17.73 -24.08 -10.92
N GLY A 62 -17.48 -25.37 -10.81
CA GLY A 62 -16.58 -26.10 -11.70
C GLY A 62 -15.12 -25.67 -11.62
N ILE A 63 -14.70 -25.05 -10.53
CA ILE A 63 -13.30 -24.71 -10.25
C ILE A 63 -12.51 -25.97 -9.92
N ALA A 64 -13.07 -26.84 -9.08
CA ALA A 64 -12.49 -28.10 -8.68
C ALA A 64 -13.26 -29.28 -9.28
N ASP A 65 -12.54 -30.31 -9.71
CA ASP A 65 -13.10 -31.60 -10.10
C ASP A 65 -13.58 -32.34 -8.83
N ASN A 66 -14.76 -32.92 -8.89
CA ASN A 66 -15.54 -33.28 -7.74
C ASN A 66 -14.90 -34.38 -6.90
N ALA A 67 -14.74 -35.34 -6.77
CA ALA A 67 -14.85 -36.50 -5.90
C ALA A 67 -13.52 -37.12 -5.43
N GLU A 68 -12.38 -36.72 -5.99
CA GLU A 68 -11.12 -37.40 -5.75
C GLU A 68 -10.03 -36.54 -5.07
N MET A 69 -10.37 -35.31 -4.65
CA MET A 69 -9.42 -34.43 -3.98
C MET A 69 -9.38 -34.70 -2.47
N TYR A 70 -8.17 -34.76 -1.94
CA TYR A 70 -7.94 -34.79 -0.50
C TYR A 70 -7.89 -33.37 0.03
N TRP A 71 -9.03 -32.80 0.42
CA TRP A 71 -9.19 -31.36 0.74
C TRP A 71 -8.24 -30.86 1.81
N GLN A 72 -8.01 -31.65 2.85
CA GLN A 72 -7.04 -31.32 3.90
C GLN A 72 -5.61 -31.73 3.53
N GLY A 73 -5.40 -32.37 2.38
CA GLY A 73 -4.10 -32.73 1.87
C GLY A 73 -3.39 -31.56 1.19
N PHE A 74 -2.07 -31.66 1.10
CA PHE A 74 -1.29 -30.68 0.37
C PHE A 74 -1.55 -30.80 -1.13
N ILE A 75 -1.84 -29.66 -1.77
CA ILE A 75 -2.13 -29.62 -3.20
C ILE A 75 -0.85 -29.72 -4.02
N THR A 76 -0.87 -30.53 -5.06
CA THR A 76 0.23 -30.60 -6.03
C THR A 76 0.18 -29.45 -7.03
N ARG A 77 1.31 -29.16 -7.67
CA ARG A 77 1.40 -28.16 -8.73
C ARG A 77 0.42 -28.42 -9.87
N ARG A 78 0.25 -29.69 -10.27
CA ARG A 78 -0.71 -30.12 -11.30
C ARG A 78 -2.15 -29.85 -10.88
N GLU A 79 -2.53 -30.27 -9.67
CA GLU A 79 -3.90 -30.09 -9.16
C GLU A 79 -4.25 -28.62 -9.07
N PHE A 80 -3.34 -27.80 -8.55
CA PHE A 80 -3.55 -26.35 -8.48
C PHE A 80 -3.70 -25.74 -9.89
N CYS A 81 -2.86 -26.12 -10.85
CA CYS A 81 -2.97 -25.64 -12.23
C CYS A 81 -4.29 -26.01 -12.89
N ARG A 82 -4.84 -27.21 -12.63
CA ARG A 82 -6.16 -27.58 -13.15
C ARG A 82 -7.26 -26.69 -12.61
N MET A 83 -7.26 -26.40 -11.31
CA MET A 83 -8.21 -25.49 -10.69
C MET A 83 -8.03 -24.04 -11.21
N ALA A 84 -6.79 -23.58 -11.31
CA ALA A 84 -6.44 -22.25 -11.83
C ALA A 84 -6.91 -22.07 -13.29
N TYR A 85 -6.67 -23.05 -14.15
CA TYR A 85 -7.17 -23.06 -15.53
C TYR A 85 -8.71 -22.96 -15.57
N ASN A 86 -9.39 -23.77 -14.77
CA ASN A 86 -10.85 -23.79 -14.75
C ASN A 86 -11.43 -22.41 -14.39
N VAL A 87 -10.85 -21.72 -13.42
CA VAL A 87 -11.27 -20.35 -13.04
C VAL A 87 -11.01 -19.36 -14.16
N LEU A 88 -9.79 -19.33 -14.68
CA LEU A 88 -9.40 -18.37 -15.72
C LEU A 88 -10.20 -18.56 -17.02
N ASN A 89 -10.41 -19.82 -17.42
CA ASN A 89 -11.15 -20.13 -18.64
C ASN A 89 -12.63 -19.73 -18.59
N GLN A 90 -13.21 -19.56 -17.38
CA GLN A 90 -14.57 -19.03 -17.21
C GLN A 90 -14.64 -17.51 -17.43
N ILE A 91 -13.51 -16.84 -17.27
CA ILE A 91 -13.43 -15.37 -17.37
C ILE A 91 -12.97 -14.97 -18.77
N LYS A 92 -11.95 -15.65 -19.26
CA LYS A 92 -11.34 -15.42 -20.58
C LYS A 92 -10.99 -16.77 -21.19
N GLU A 93 -11.61 -17.09 -22.31
CA GLU A 93 -11.39 -18.35 -23.00
C GLU A 93 -9.89 -18.59 -23.27
N ILE A 94 -9.38 -19.71 -22.76
CA ILE A 94 -7.98 -20.10 -22.90
C ILE A 94 -7.95 -21.40 -23.71
N PRO A 95 -7.43 -21.38 -24.95
CA PRO A 95 -7.34 -22.58 -25.77
C PRO A 95 -6.46 -23.65 -25.10
N LEU A 96 -6.95 -24.89 -25.08
CA LEU A 96 -6.12 -26.04 -24.71
C LEU A 96 -5.03 -26.26 -25.74
N MET A 97 -3.81 -26.51 -25.29
CA MET A 97 -2.65 -26.75 -26.14
C MET A 97 -2.43 -28.25 -26.38
N LYS A 98 -2.00 -28.59 -27.59
CA LYS A 98 -1.69 -29.99 -27.95
C LYS A 98 -0.38 -30.42 -27.28
N VAL A 99 -0.30 -31.72 -26.96
CA VAL A 99 0.89 -32.36 -26.36
C VAL A 99 2.17 -32.13 -27.19
N ALA A 100 2.07 -31.98 -28.50
CA ALA A 100 3.20 -31.69 -29.38
C ALA A 100 3.84 -30.30 -29.18
N GLU A 101 3.15 -29.39 -28.48
CA GLU A 101 3.59 -28.03 -28.18
C GLU A 101 3.98 -27.90 -26.70
N ASN A 102 4.16 -29.02 -26.02
CA ASN A 102 4.48 -29.10 -24.61
C ASN A 102 5.86 -28.48 -24.29
N PRO A 103 5.95 -27.50 -23.41
CA PRO A 103 7.23 -26.95 -22.97
C PRO A 103 7.98 -27.84 -21.95
N PHE A 104 7.32 -28.86 -21.37
CA PHE A 104 7.86 -29.70 -20.30
C PHE A 104 7.89 -31.18 -20.67
N ASP A 105 8.94 -31.87 -20.25
CA ASP A 105 9.14 -33.28 -20.56
C ASP A 105 8.47 -34.25 -19.54
N ASP A 106 8.10 -33.74 -18.35
CA ASP A 106 7.61 -34.52 -17.20
C ASP A 106 6.09 -34.40 -16.94
N VAL A 107 5.35 -33.75 -17.79
CA VAL A 107 3.89 -33.59 -17.68
C VAL A 107 3.20 -33.71 -19.05
N THR A 108 1.97 -34.21 -19.07
CA THR A 108 1.16 -34.39 -20.30
C THR A 108 -0.23 -33.71 -20.16
N ASP A 109 -0.40 -32.78 -19.23
CA ASP A 109 -1.68 -32.13 -18.92
C ASP A 109 -1.86 -30.89 -19.80
N GLU A 110 -2.88 -30.88 -20.65
CA GLU A 110 -3.17 -29.80 -21.59
C GLU A 110 -3.52 -28.47 -20.88
N LYS A 111 -4.09 -28.51 -19.67
CA LYS A 111 -4.37 -27.33 -18.85
C LYS A 111 -3.08 -26.71 -18.32
N VAL A 112 -2.10 -27.53 -17.93
CA VAL A 112 -0.77 -27.08 -17.52
C VAL A 112 -0.08 -26.39 -18.70
N PHE A 113 -0.14 -26.97 -19.90
CA PHE A 113 0.46 -26.35 -21.08
C PHE A 113 -0.19 -25.03 -21.45
N ALA A 114 -1.50 -24.95 -21.37
CA ALA A 114 -2.25 -23.72 -21.63
C ALA A 114 -1.82 -22.59 -20.69
N LEU A 115 -1.66 -22.87 -19.40
CA LEU A 115 -1.21 -21.88 -18.41
C LEU A 115 0.27 -21.48 -18.60
N ALA A 116 1.12 -22.41 -19.02
CA ALA A 116 2.51 -22.12 -19.34
C ALA A 116 2.63 -21.18 -20.56
N ASN A 117 1.84 -21.46 -21.60
CA ASN A 117 1.85 -20.65 -22.82
C ASN A 117 1.42 -19.19 -22.61
N ILE A 118 0.54 -18.93 -21.65
CA ILE A 118 0.10 -17.57 -21.29
C ILE A 118 0.92 -16.96 -20.14
N GLY A 119 2.01 -17.61 -19.71
CA GLY A 119 2.94 -17.07 -18.73
C GLY A 119 2.50 -17.12 -17.26
N ILE A 120 1.42 -17.86 -16.94
CA ILE A 120 0.95 -18.02 -15.55
C ILE A 120 1.91 -18.90 -14.75
N ILE A 121 2.42 -19.95 -15.34
CA ILE A 121 3.32 -20.90 -14.70
C ILE A 121 4.65 -21.01 -15.44
N ASN A 122 5.70 -21.25 -14.66
CA ASN A 122 7.01 -21.58 -15.16
C ASN A 122 7.39 -23.00 -14.68
N GLY A 123 8.33 -23.64 -15.38
CA GLY A 123 8.96 -24.86 -14.90
C GLY A 123 9.76 -24.64 -13.61
N THR A 124 10.17 -25.74 -13.00
CA THR A 124 11.17 -25.74 -11.92
C THR A 124 12.59 -25.70 -12.48
N ASP A 125 12.74 -26.04 -13.78
CA ASP A 125 13.89 -25.76 -14.63
C ASP A 125 13.44 -25.71 -16.09
N ASP A 126 14.38 -25.60 -17.06
CA ASP A 126 14.10 -25.30 -18.47
C ASP A 126 13.05 -26.21 -19.12
N LYS A 127 12.95 -27.50 -18.69
CA LYS A 127 12.03 -28.48 -19.28
C LYS A 127 11.25 -29.28 -18.26
N THR A 128 11.36 -28.93 -16.98
CA THR A 128 10.76 -29.70 -15.90
C THR A 128 9.70 -28.85 -15.20
N PHE A 129 8.49 -29.38 -15.10
CA PHE A 129 7.37 -28.71 -14.37
C PHE A 129 7.24 -29.20 -12.94
N SER A 130 7.67 -30.43 -12.64
CA SER A 130 7.51 -31.11 -11.35
C SER A 130 6.04 -31.22 -10.89
N PRO A 131 5.17 -31.89 -11.69
CA PRO A 131 3.71 -31.85 -11.53
C PRO A 131 3.21 -32.38 -10.18
N ASP A 132 3.91 -33.33 -9.60
CA ASP A 132 3.52 -34.08 -8.40
C ASP A 132 4.19 -33.53 -7.12
N THR A 133 4.92 -32.41 -7.21
CA THR A 133 5.41 -31.71 -6.01
C THR A 133 4.34 -30.81 -5.43
N CYS A 134 4.32 -30.69 -4.09
CA CYS A 134 3.41 -29.80 -3.39
C CYS A 134 3.83 -28.34 -3.52
N LEU A 135 2.86 -27.44 -3.55
CA LEU A 135 3.09 -26.00 -3.51
C LEU A 135 3.30 -25.50 -2.09
N SER A 136 4.24 -24.58 -1.92
CA SER A 136 4.25 -23.69 -0.78
C SER A 136 3.22 -22.58 -0.96
N ARG A 137 2.85 -21.92 0.14
CA ARG A 137 1.89 -20.83 0.13
C ARG A 137 2.38 -19.63 -0.68
N GLU A 138 3.67 -19.33 -0.66
CA GLU A 138 4.27 -18.27 -1.48
C GLU A 138 4.31 -18.59 -2.98
N GLU A 139 4.49 -19.89 -3.34
CA GLU A 139 4.40 -20.30 -4.75
C GLU A 139 2.98 -20.20 -5.26
N ALA A 140 1.99 -20.64 -4.46
CA ALA A 140 0.56 -20.47 -4.78
C ALA A 140 0.21 -18.98 -4.96
N ALA A 141 0.69 -18.11 -4.09
CA ALA A 141 0.50 -16.67 -4.22
C ALA A 141 1.05 -16.15 -5.55
N THR A 142 2.26 -16.56 -5.93
CA THR A 142 2.87 -16.13 -7.20
C THR A 142 2.05 -16.59 -8.42
N PHE A 143 1.48 -17.79 -8.39
CA PHE A 143 0.61 -18.26 -9.47
C PHE A 143 -0.67 -17.43 -9.56
N VAL A 144 -1.36 -17.19 -8.43
CA VAL A 144 -2.59 -16.42 -8.39
C VAL A 144 -2.35 -14.96 -8.78
N TRP A 145 -1.23 -14.37 -8.39
CA TRP A 145 -0.86 -13.02 -8.80
C TRP A 145 -0.64 -12.90 -10.32
N ARG A 146 0.02 -13.87 -10.94
CA ARG A 146 0.15 -13.91 -12.40
C ARG A 146 -1.20 -14.12 -13.10
N MET A 147 -2.11 -14.91 -12.50
CA MET A 147 -3.48 -15.03 -12.97
C MET A 147 -4.21 -13.69 -12.94
N LEU A 148 -4.03 -12.94 -11.85
CA LEU A 148 -4.63 -11.62 -11.68
C LEU A 148 -4.14 -10.64 -12.75
N ARG A 149 -2.84 -10.59 -12.97
CA ARG A 149 -2.23 -9.77 -14.03
C ARG A 149 -2.70 -10.17 -15.43
N TYR A 150 -2.82 -11.47 -15.71
CA TYR A 150 -3.37 -11.95 -16.97
C TYR A 150 -4.83 -11.54 -17.19
N ALA A 151 -5.65 -11.57 -16.12
CA ALA A 151 -7.06 -11.24 -16.19
C ALA A 151 -7.32 -9.72 -16.26
N LYS A 152 -6.58 -8.92 -15.50
CA LYS A 152 -6.77 -7.47 -15.34
C LYS A 152 -5.75 -6.60 -16.10
N GLY A 153 -4.67 -7.18 -16.60
CA GLY A 153 -3.55 -6.47 -17.25
C GLY A 153 -2.28 -6.55 -16.40
N ASP A 154 -1.12 -6.42 -17.09
CA ASP A 154 0.19 -6.54 -16.44
C ASP A 154 0.48 -5.44 -15.42
N ASP A 155 -0.17 -4.29 -15.56
CA ASP A 155 -0.01 -3.12 -14.71
C ASP A 155 -1.09 -3.03 -13.62
N TYR A 156 -1.90 -4.09 -13.42
CA TYR A 156 -2.90 -4.10 -12.35
C TYR A 156 -2.22 -4.09 -10.99
N THR A 157 -2.39 -3.01 -10.26
CA THR A 157 -1.96 -2.83 -8.87
C THR A 157 -3.13 -2.30 -8.06
N GLN A 158 -3.42 -2.92 -6.94
CA GLN A 158 -4.37 -2.37 -5.99
C GLN A 158 -3.60 -1.62 -4.90
N LEU A 159 -3.92 -0.33 -4.76
CA LEU A 159 -3.31 0.54 -3.76
C LEU A 159 -4.11 0.44 -2.46
N ARG A 160 -3.75 -0.51 -1.60
CA ARG A 160 -4.26 -0.61 -0.23
C ARG A 160 -3.08 -0.63 0.73
N GLU A 161 -3.12 0.17 1.78
CA GLU A 161 -2.16 0.06 2.88
C GLU A 161 -2.26 -1.34 3.49
N ILE A 162 -1.16 -2.08 3.50
CA ILE A 162 -1.08 -3.39 4.12
C ILE A 162 0.04 -3.35 5.15
N ASN A 163 -0.29 -3.78 6.36
CA ASN A 163 0.73 -4.00 7.38
C ASN A 163 1.61 -5.19 6.98
N LEU A 164 2.90 -5.08 7.21
CA LEU A 164 3.81 -6.20 7.01
C LEU A 164 3.46 -7.33 8.00
N PHE A 165 3.55 -8.56 7.52
CA PHE A 165 3.35 -9.73 8.38
C PHE A 165 4.49 -9.90 9.38
N ASP A 166 4.20 -10.45 10.56
CA ASP A 166 5.22 -10.73 11.58
C ASP A 166 6.33 -11.66 11.10
N ASP A 167 6.06 -12.47 10.08
CA ASP A 167 6.99 -13.40 9.44
C ASP A 167 7.48 -12.91 8.06
N ASP A 168 7.43 -11.60 7.81
CA ASP A 168 7.85 -10.98 6.54
C ASP A 168 9.28 -11.33 6.14
N GLU A 169 10.18 -11.45 7.09
CA GLU A 169 11.57 -11.89 6.85
C GLU A 169 11.69 -13.31 6.24
N ASN A 170 10.64 -14.15 6.40
CA ASN A 170 10.59 -15.49 5.82
C ASN A 170 9.99 -15.50 4.41
N ILE A 171 9.46 -14.39 3.93
CA ILE A 171 8.95 -14.25 2.56
C ILE A 171 10.14 -14.11 1.61
N SER A 172 10.17 -14.96 0.58
CA SER A 172 11.18 -14.85 -0.48
C SER A 172 10.99 -13.56 -1.29
N ASP A 173 12.09 -12.91 -1.67
CA ASP A 173 12.06 -11.66 -2.44
C ASP A 173 11.24 -11.77 -3.73
N TRP A 174 11.33 -12.91 -4.42
CA TRP A 174 10.61 -13.17 -5.66
C TRP A 174 9.08 -13.32 -5.49
N SER A 175 8.58 -13.58 -4.30
CA SER A 175 7.15 -13.76 -3.99
C SER A 175 6.53 -12.58 -3.23
N ARG A 176 7.34 -11.66 -2.75
CA ARG A 176 6.92 -10.55 -1.89
C ARG A 176 5.83 -9.71 -2.53
N ASP A 177 6.06 -9.22 -3.73
CA ASP A 177 5.10 -8.39 -4.46
C ASP A 177 3.79 -9.13 -4.72
N ALA A 178 3.88 -10.43 -5.09
CA ALA A 178 2.71 -11.27 -5.30
C ALA A 178 1.87 -11.40 -4.02
N ILE A 179 2.51 -11.65 -2.88
CA ILE A 179 1.84 -11.84 -1.60
C ILE A 179 1.10 -10.58 -1.20
N TYR A 180 1.79 -9.43 -1.17
CA TYR A 180 1.17 -8.18 -0.73
C TYR A 180 0.10 -7.68 -1.70
N SER A 181 0.26 -7.87 -3.01
CA SER A 181 -0.78 -7.57 -3.99
C SER A 181 -2.05 -8.41 -3.77
N LEU A 182 -1.91 -9.70 -3.46
CA LEU A 182 -3.07 -10.57 -3.22
C LEU A 182 -3.73 -10.32 -1.86
N VAL A 183 -2.97 -9.88 -0.87
CA VAL A 183 -3.52 -9.44 0.42
C VAL A 183 -4.27 -8.12 0.27
N ALA A 184 -3.75 -7.19 -0.54
CA ALA A 184 -4.43 -5.94 -0.88
C ALA A 184 -5.80 -6.15 -1.54
N THR A 185 -5.95 -7.23 -2.29
CA THR A 185 -7.21 -7.60 -2.98
C THR A 185 -8.11 -8.53 -2.19
N ASP A 186 -7.76 -8.89 -0.95
CA ASP A 186 -8.42 -9.89 -0.12
C ASP A 186 -8.54 -11.29 -0.79
N ILE A 187 -7.79 -11.54 -1.88
CA ILE A 187 -7.73 -12.85 -2.53
C ILE A 187 -6.99 -13.85 -1.62
N MET A 188 -5.88 -13.40 -1.01
CA MET A 188 -5.23 -14.15 0.06
C MET A 188 -5.24 -13.33 1.35
N ILE A 189 -5.34 -14.01 2.49
CA ILE A 189 -5.34 -13.40 3.81
C ILE A 189 -4.25 -14.03 4.67
N GLY A 190 -3.81 -13.35 5.71
CA GLY A 190 -2.86 -13.90 6.68
C GLY A 190 -3.41 -15.11 7.46
N THR A 191 -2.53 -15.78 8.18
CA THR A 191 -2.84 -16.90 9.09
C THR A 191 -2.64 -16.46 10.55
N GLY A 192 -3.45 -15.53 11.02
CA GLY A 192 -3.19 -14.81 12.27
C GLY A 192 -2.28 -13.61 12.04
N SER A 193 -1.17 -13.49 12.79
CA SER A 193 -0.21 -12.38 12.62
C SER A 193 0.78 -12.56 11.47
N GLY A 194 0.86 -13.75 10.85
CA GLY A 194 1.82 -14.07 9.80
C GLY A 194 1.16 -14.46 8.48
N PHE A 195 1.97 -14.58 7.42
CA PHE A 195 1.56 -15.13 6.12
C PHE A 195 1.84 -16.63 6.00
N ALA A 196 2.83 -17.14 6.71
CA ALA A 196 3.34 -18.51 6.65
C ALA A 196 3.81 -18.93 5.23
N PRO A 197 4.76 -18.19 4.60
CA PRO A 197 5.11 -18.34 3.17
C PRO A 197 5.62 -19.74 2.81
N LYS A 198 6.38 -20.38 3.69
CA LYS A 198 6.98 -21.70 3.49
C LYS A 198 6.06 -22.87 3.84
N LYS A 199 4.88 -22.59 4.41
CA LYS A 199 3.89 -23.64 4.71
C LYS A 199 3.40 -24.26 3.41
N LEU A 200 3.30 -25.60 3.37
CA LEU A 200 2.68 -26.31 2.26
C LEU A 200 1.18 -25.98 2.18
N TYR A 201 0.70 -25.77 0.97
CA TYR A 201 -0.64 -25.27 0.68
C TYR A 201 -1.62 -26.43 0.55
N THR A 202 -2.77 -26.35 1.21
CA THR A 202 -3.78 -27.42 1.13
C THR A 202 -4.77 -27.19 -0.02
N ALA A 203 -5.44 -28.27 -0.46
CA ALA A 203 -6.45 -28.17 -1.50
C ALA A 203 -7.65 -27.29 -1.09
N GLU A 204 -8.05 -27.32 0.18
CA GLU A 204 -9.12 -26.45 0.72
C GLU A 204 -8.70 -24.97 0.77
N GLU A 205 -7.44 -24.67 1.10
CA GLU A 205 -6.89 -23.31 1.03
C GLU A 205 -6.87 -22.80 -0.43
N ALA A 206 -6.54 -23.67 -1.39
CA ALA A 206 -6.59 -23.34 -2.82
C ALA A 206 -8.02 -23.04 -3.29
N ALA A 207 -9.01 -23.85 -2.88
CA ALA A 207 -10.42 -23.61 -3.20
C ALA A 207 -10.90 -22.26 -2.68
N ALA A 208 -10.60 -21.94 -1.42
CA ALA A 208 -10.98 -20.65 -0.82
C ALA A 208 -10.33 -19.48 -1.56
N THR A 209 -9.05 -19.57 -1.89
CA THR A 209 -8.35 -18.50 -2.62
C THR A 209 -8.87 -18.31 -4.04
N LEU A 210 -9.11 -19.40 -4.78
CA LEU A 210 -9.61 -19.32 -6.15
C LEU A 210 -11.08 -18.87 -6.23
N ASN A 211 -11.90 -19.15 -5.21
CA ASN A 211 -13.23 -18.55 -5.10
C ASN A 211 -13.14 -17.03 -4.91
N ARG A 212 -12.28 -16.55 -3.98
CA ARG A 212 -12.11 -15.10 -3.76
C ARG A 212 -11.57 -14.42 -5.02
N PHE A 213 -10.65 -15.05 -5.72
CA PHE A 213 -10.16 -14.59 -7.02
C PHE A 213 -11.30 -14.48 -8.04
N SER A 214 -12.12 -15.51 -8.18
CA SER A 214 -13.29 -15.51 -9.10
C SER A 214 -14.31 -14.44 -8.71
N ASP A 215 -14.61 -14.30 -7.42
CA ASP A 215 -15.57 -13.29 -6.92
C ASP A 215 -15.05 -11.88 -7.17
N MET A 216 -13.77 -11.62 -6.94
CA MET A 216 -13.15 -10.32 -7.19
C MET A 216 -13.25 -9.92 -8.67
N LEU A 217 -13.02 -10.87 -9.59
CA LEU A 217 -13.11 -10.60 -11.02
C LEU A 217 -14.55 -10.45 -11.55
N LYS A 218 -15.54 -10.98 -10.83
CA LYS A 218 -16.97 -10.85 -11.17
C LYS A 218 -17.62 -9.59 -10.62
N ARG A 219 -16.94 -8.87 -9.70
CA ARG A 219 -17.41 -7.57 -9.21
C ARG A 219 -17.44 -6.61 -10.40
N SER A 220 -18.60 -6.07 -10.72
CA SER A 220 -18.73 -5.03 -11.74
C SER A 220 -18.21 -3.71 -11.19
N ASP A 221 -17.70 -2.84 -12.07
CA ASP A 221 -17.25 -1.49 -11.70
C ASP A 221 -18.40 -0.63 -11.10
N GLU A 222 -19.67 -1.04 -11.26
CA GLU A 222 -20.85 -0.43 -10.63
C GLU A 222 -21.06 -0.85 -9.17
N ASP A 223 -20.47 -1.98 -8.73
CA ASP A 223 -20.56 -2.45 -7.34
C ASP A 223 -19.51 -1.78 -6.44
N ILE A 224 -18.59 -1.00 -7.02
CA ILE A 224 -17.57 -0.22 -6.31
C ILE A 224 -18.13 1.19 -6.00
N LYS A 225 -19.30 1.27 -5.43
CA LYS A 225 -19.71 2.44 -4.63
C LYS A 225 -19.25 2.18 -3.19
N THR A 226 -17.97 2.30 -2.99
CA THR A 226 -17.40 2.21 -1.65
C THR A 226 -17.59 3.55 -0.96
N GLU A 227 -18.26 3.53 0.18
CA GLU A 227 -18.04 4.51 1.25
C GLU A 227 -16.51 4.67 1.41
N PRO A 228 -16.00 5.87 1.70
CA PRO A 228 -14.57 6.08 1.87
C PRO A 228 -14.01 5.08 2.86
N THR A 229 -13.14 4.21 2.37
CA THR A 229 -12.74 3.02 3.11
C THR A 229 -11.53 3.27 3.99
N THR A 230 -10.63 4.18 3.58
CA THR A 230 -9.41 4.45 4.31
C THR A 230 -9.49 5.73 5.13
N PHE A 231 -8.63 5.84 6.14
CA PHE A 231 -8.44 7.10 6.90
C PHE A 231 -8.10 8.27 5.97
N ALA A 232 -7.30 8.02 4.92
CA ALA A 232 -6.91 9.03 3.94
C ALA A 232 -8.13 9.56 3.16
N ASP A 233 -9.01 8.68 2.69
CA ASP A 233 -10.22 9.07 1.96
C ASP A 233 -11.19 9.82 2.85
N LYS A 234 -11.46 9.29 4.04
CA LYS A 234 -12.34 9.91 5.04
C LYS A 234 -11.87 11.32 5.39
N LEU A 235 -10.55 11.54 5.47
CA LEU A 235 -9.98 12.84 5.74
C LEU A 235 -10.04 13.76 4.51
N ASN A 236 -9.77 13.22 3.31
CA ASN A 236 -9.80 13.96 2.05
C ASN A 236 -11.18 14.55 1.75
N GLU A 237 -12.25 13.81 2.02
CA GLU A 237 -13.63 14.30 1.87
C GLU A 237 -13.96 15.52 2.73
N ARG A 238 -13.25 15.67 3.85
CA ARG A 238 -13.43 16.78 4.80
C ARG A 238 -12.53 17.98 4.52
N MET A 239 -11.62 17.85 3.54
CA MET A 239 -10.78 18.96 3.12
C MET A 239 -11.59 20.00 2.32
N PRO A 240 -11.23 21.28 2.39
CA PRO A 240 -11.95 22.32 1.65
C PRO A 240 -11.80 22.11 0.14
N GLN A 241 -12.92 21.98 -0.56
CA GLN A 241 -12.95 21.73 -2.01
C GLN A 241 -12.85 23.01 -2.85
N ASP A 242 -12.83 24.19 -2.23
CA ASP A 242 -12.83 25.50 -2.89
C ASP A 242 -11.43 26.09 -3.09
N LYS A 243 -10.38 25.44 -2.61
CA LYS A 243 -8.99 25.90 -2.66
C LYS A 243 -7.99 24.76 -2.79
N ASN A 244 -6.75 25.10 -3.18
CA ASN A 244 -5.65 24.16 -3.17
C ASN A 244 -5.30 23.75 -1.73
N TYR A 245 -5.13 22.46 -1.49
CA TYR A 245 -4.64 21.93 -0.24
C TYR A 245 -3.63 20.79 -0.49
N MET A 246 -2.87 20.51 0.55
CA MET A 246 -1.93 19.40 0.58
C MET A 246 -1.90 18.85 2.01
N PHE A 247 -1.98 17.56 2.15
CA PHE A 247 -1.80 16.89 3.44
C PHE A 247 -1.11 15.53 3.25
N SER A 248 -0.54 15.00 4.31
CA SER A 248 0.07 13.68 4.33
C SER A 248 -0.73 12.78 5.27
N PRO A 249 -1.56 11.86 4.75
CA PRO A 249 -2.28 10.89 5.57
C PRO A 249 -1.33 10.06 6.44
N PHE A 250 -0.20 9.64 5.89
CA PHE A 250 0.85 8.90 6.61
C PHE A 250 1.38 9.68 7.82
N SER A 251 1.67 10.97 7.65
CA SER A 251 2.14 11.85 8.72
C SER A 251 1.10 12.00 9.84
N ILE A 252 -0.16 12.25 9.46
CA ILE A 252 -1.26 12.44 10.41
C ILE A 252 -1.54 11.13 11.17
N LYS A 253 -1.62 10.00 10.45
CA LYS A 253 -1.81 8.67 11.03
C LYS A 253 -0.70 8.33 12.02
N MET A 254 0.55 8.65 11.69
CA MET A 254 1.71 8.44 12.56
C MET A 254 1.62 9.29 13.83
N ALA A 255 1.30 10.60 13.72
CA ALA A 255 1.18 11.48 14.87
C ALA A 255 0.05 11.02 15.82
N LEU A 256 -1.09 10.61 15.27
CA LEU A 256 -2.20 10.06 16.06
C LEU A 256 -1.87 8.68 16.67
N ALA A 257 -1.11 7.84 15.99
CA ALA A 257 -0.63 6.59 16.56
C ALA A 257 0.36 6.81 17.71
N MET A 258 1.21 7.84 17.62
CA MET A 258 2.03 8.26 18.76
C MET A 258 1.15 8.64 19.95
N ALA A 259 0.09 9.41 19.73
CA ALA A 259 -0.89 9.76 20.77
C ALA A 259 -1.60 8.52 21.33
N ALA A 260 -2.02 7.58 20.48
CA ALA A 260 -2.66 6.32 20.88
C ALA A 260 -1.78 5.46 21.79
N ASN A 261 -0.45 5.47 21.59
CA ASN A 261 0.50 4.79 22.50
C ASN A 261 0.53 5.39 23.92
N GLY A 262 0.16 6.65 24.05
CA GLY A 262 0.05 7.37 25.33
C GLY A 262 -1.34 7.36 25.94
N ALA A 263 -2.35 6.91 25.19
CA ALA A 263 -3.76 6.91 25.57
C ALA A 263 -4.19 5.58 26.20
N ASP A 264 -5.31 5.63 26.97
CA ASP A 264 -5.98 4.45 27.51
C ASP A 264 -7.51 4.54 27.32
N GLY A 265 -8.21 3.40 27.53
CA GLY A 265 -9.67 3.31 27.45
C GLY A 265 -10.28 3.88 26.17
N ALA A 266 -11.39 4.61 26.31
CA ALA A 266 -12.15 5.18 25.19
C ALA A 266 -11.31 6.10 24.29
N THR A 267 -10.40 6.87 24.86
CA THR A 267 -9.50 7.76 24.11
C THR A 267 -8.66 6.99 23.12
N LYS A 268 -8.07 5.88 23.54
CA LYS A 268 -7.29 4.99 22.68
C LYS A 268 -8.17 4.32 21.63
N ASP A 269 -9.29 3.77 22.06
CA ASP A 269 -10.18 3.00 21.18
C ASP A 269 -10.74 3.85 20.03
N GLU A 270 -11.13 5.11 20.30
CA GLU A 270 -11.60 6.04 19.28
C GLU A 270 -10.50 6.37 18.26
N ILE A 271 -9.27 6.64 18.74
CA ILE A 271 -8.14 6.92 17.84
C ILE A 271 -7.87 5.71 16.95
N LEU A 272 -7.73 4.52 17.51
CA LEU A 272 -7.42 3.30 16.74
C LEU A 272 -8.51 2.99 15.71
N LYS A 273 -9.78 3.12 16.11
CA LYS A 273 -10.92 2.91 15.21
C LYS A 273 -10.94 3.90 14.04
N ALA A 274 -10.68 5.19 14.30
CA ALA A 274 -10.64 6.20 13.26
C ALA A 274 -9.48 6.01 12.27
N LEU A 275 -8.35 5.46 12.75
CA LEU A 275 -7.18 5.15 11.96
C LEU A 275 -7.24 3.79 11.25
N ASP A 276 -8.30 3.01 11.45
CA ASP A 276 -8.43 1.64 10.98
C ASP A 276 -7.21 0.78 11.42
N ILE A 277 -6.83 0.87 12.72
CA ILE A 277 -5.74 0.12 13.33
C ILE A 277 -6.32 -0.90 14.31
N ASP A 278 -6.24 -2.18 13.97
CA ASP A 278 -6.69 -3.27 14.85
C ASP A 278 -5.63 -3.66 15.89
N ASP A 279 -4.35 -3.60 15.51
CA ASP A 279 -3.20 -3.92 16.36
C ASP A 279 -2.17 -2.78 16.32
N LEU A 280 -2.12 -2.01 17.42
CA LEU A 280 -1.20 -0.87 17.52
C LEU A 280 0.27 -1.31 17.56
N ASP A 281 0.59 -2.45 18.15
CA ASP A 281 1.97 -2.92 18.24
C ASP A 281 2.48 -3.40 16.88
N ALA A 282 1.63 -4.05 16.09
CA ALA A 282 1.94 -4.40 14.70
C ALA A 282 2.12 -3.13 13.84
N TYR A 283 1.24 -2.14 14.00
CA TYR A 283 1.38 -0.85 13.32
C TYR A 283 2.68 -0.13 13.68
N ASN A 284 3.05 -0.09 14.96
CA ASN A 284 4.31 0.52 15.43
C ASN A 284 5.53 -0.12 14.77
N LYS A 285 5.56 -1.46 14.67
CA LYS A 285 6.64 -2.19 13.98
C LYS A 285 6.70 -1.82 12.49
N ASN A 286 5.55 -1.72 11.82
CA ASN A 286 5.49 -1.32 10.42
C ASN A 286 6.02 0.11 10.20
N VAL A 287 5.65 1.06 11.06
CA VAL A 287 6.20 2.42 11.03
C VAL A 287 7.73 2.39 11.11
N LYS A 288 8.31 1.63 12.05
CA LYS A 288 9.75 1.49 12.20
C LYS A 288 10.41 0.99 10.90
N GLN A 289 9.88 -0.08 10.33
CA GLN A 289 10.41 -0.67 9.09
C GLN A 289 10.33 0.31 7.92
N THR A 290 9.21 1.03 7.78
CA THR A 290 9.01 2.06 6.76
C THR A 290 10.04 3.20 6.91
N LEU A 291 10.24 3.71 8.13
CA LEU A 291 11.21 4.76 8.40
C LEU A 291 12.64 4.29 8.09
N GLU A 292 13.01 3.07 8.48
CA GLU A 292 14.32 2.47 8.21
C GLU A 292 14.56 2.26 6.71
N ARG A 293 13.53 1.82 5.96
CA ARG A 293 13.63 1.61 4.51
C ARG A 293 13.95 2.90 3.77
N TYR A 294 13.16 3.95 4.01
CA TYR A 294 13.30 5.20 3.26
C TYR A 294 14.40 6.13 3.76
N SER A 295 14.94 5.90 4.95
CA SER A 295 16.09 6.68 5.45
C SER A 295 17.41 6.37 4.72
N LYS A 296 17.49 5.26 3.99
CA LYS A 296 18.73 4.78 3.36
C LYS A 296 18.96 5.30 1.94
N SER A 297 17.98 5.93 1.32
CA SER A 297 18.12 6.40 -0.07
C SER A 297 18.84 7.74 -0.16
N ASP A 298 19.90 7.80 -0.97
CA ASP A 298 20.63 9.04 -1.24
C ASP A 298 19.91 9.96 -2.25
N VAL A 299 19.04 9.40 -3.08
CA VAL A 299 18.41 10.09 -4.23
C VAL A 299 16.98 10.50 -3.90
N LEU A 300 16.22 9.60 -3.26
CA LEU A 300 14.90 9.88 -2.75
C LEU A 300 15.01 10.17 -1.25
N LYS A 301 14.77 11.40 -0.84
CA LYS A 301 14.82 11.80 0.57
C LYS A 301 13.41 11.87 1.13
N LEU A 302 13.04 10.89 1.92
CA LEU A 302 11.87 10.92 2.79
C LEU A 302 12.37 11.02 4.23
N ASN A 303 12.48 12.24 4.74
CA ASN A 303 12.83 12.48 6.13
C ASN A 303 11.54 12.65 6.93
N VAL A 304 11.25 11.70 7.77
CA VAL A 304 10.17 11.78 8.74
C VAL A 304 10.81 12.01 10.11
N ALA A 305 10.52 13.13 10.71
CA ALA A 305 11.04 13.50 12.02
C ALA A 305 9.89 13.60 13.03
N ASN A 306 10.03 12.87 14.11
CA ASN A 306 9.08 12.87 15.21
C ASN A 306 9.73 13.47 16.46
N SER A 307 8.95 14.21 17.24
CA SER A 307 9.39 14.70 18.53
C SER A 307 8.27 14.78 19.55
N ILE A 308 8.64 14.64 20.81
CA ILE A 308 7.77 14.81 21.95
C ILE A 308 8.37 15.87 22.89
N TRP A 309 7.59 16.85 23.23
CA TRP A 309 7.99 18.00 24.02
C TRP A 309 7.20 18.07 25.32
N LEU A 310 7.87 18.34 26.42
CA LEU A 310 7.24 18.55 27.72
C LEU A 310 7.47 20.00 28.17
N ASN A 311 6.39 20.70 28.53
CA ASN A 311 6.49 22.05 29.06
C ASN A 311 6.54 22.02 30.61
N SER A 312 7.73 22.25 31.16
CA SER A 312 7.97 22.16 32.60
C SER A 312 7.36 23.31 33.42
N ASP A 313 6.84 24.36 32.77
CA ASP A 313 6.11 25.40 33.45
C ASP A 313 4.65 24.98 33.70
N ASN A 314 4.10 24.12 32.87
CA ASN A 314 2.71 23.67 32.91
C ASN A 314 2.52 22.30 33.58
N THR A 315 3.57 21.50 33.71
CA THR A 315 3.50 20.21 34.43
C THR A 315 4.82 19.90 35.15
N LYS A 316 4.71 19.21 36.29
CA LYS A 316 5.86 18.60 37.00
C LYS A 316 6.07 17.13 36.65
N GLU A 317 5.13 16.57 35.89
CA GLU A 317 5.20 15.20 35.45
C GLU A 317 6.33 14.99 34.45
N LYS A 318 6.64 13.72 34.20
CA LYS A 318 7.60 13.30 33.19
C LYS A 318 6.89 12.30 32.28
N PHE A 319 7.38 12.19 31.07
CA PHE A 319 6.93 11.09 30.21
C PHE A 319 7.10 9.73 30.89
N VAL A 320 6.08 8.91 30.85
CA VAL A 320 6.15 7.52 31.29
C VAL A 320 7.24 6.82 30.48
N LYS A 321 8.06 6.04 31.19
CA LYS A 321 9.25 5.43 30.54
C LYS A 321 8.86 4.52 29.37
N ASP A 322 7.82 3.67 29.51
CA ASP A 322 7.35 2.79 28.46
C ASP A 322 6.91 3.57 27.21
N PHE A 323 6.19 4.68 27.40
CA PHE A 323 5.81 5.58 26.32
C PHE A 323 7.05 6.16 25.61
N SER A 324 7.99 6.72 26.37
CA SER A 324 9.21 7.31 25.79
C SER A 324 10.05 6.28 25.03
N ASP A 325 10.16 5.06 25.56
CA ASP A 325 10.89 3.98 24.93
C ASP A 325 10.23 3.57 23.59
N LYS A 326 8.90 3.45 23.54
CA LYS A 326 8.14 3.17 22.32
C LYS A 326 8.29 4.30 21.28
N MET A 327 8.20 5.56 21.71
CA MET A 327 8.38 6.71 20.81
C MET A 327 9.75 6.69 20.15
N LYS A 328 10.78 6.40 20.93
CA LYS A 328 12.15 6.30 20.42
C LYS A 328 12.35 5.08 19.53
N GLU A 329 11.83 3.92 19.94
CA GLU A 329 12.07 2.65 19.24
C GLU A 329 11.33 2.57 17.90
N PHE A 330 10.05 2.89 17.87
CA PHE A 330 9.19 2.68 16.71
C PHE A 330 9.06 3.91 15.81
N PHE A 331 9.11 5.09 16.40
CA PHE A 331 8.89 6.35 15.67
C PHE A 331 10.16 7.18 15.50
N SER A 332 11.30 6.71 16.01
CA SER A 332 12.57 7.46 16.04
C SER A 332 12.41 8.87 16.63
N ALA A 333 11.46 9.03 17.57
CA ALA A 333 11.10 10.32 18.10
C ALA A 333 12.17 10.88 19.06
N GLU A 334 12.50 12.15 18.87
CA GLU A 334 13.33 12.92 19.80
C GLU A 334 12.47 13.46 20.93
N SER A 335 13.00 13.52 22.16
CA SER A 335 12.31 14.09 23.31
C SER A 335 13.11 15.19 23.97
N ASP A 336 12.47 16.31 24.30
CA ASP A 336 13.10 17.39 25.06
C ASP A 336 12.08 18.07 25.99
N VAL A 337 12.62 18.83 26.95
CA VAL A 337 11.85 19.63 27.90
C VAL A 337 12.05 21.10 27.55
N VAL A 338 10.96 21.84 27.54
CA VAL A 338 10.92 23.27 27.29
C VAL A 338 10.26 24.01 28.45
N THR A 339 10.48 25.30 28.46
CA THR A 339 9.73 26.29 29.26
C THR A 339 8.98 27.22 28.32
N ARG A 340 7.98 27.93 28.80
CA ARG A 340 7.29 28.96 28.01
C ARG A 340 8.26 29.95 27.35
N ALA A 341 9.37 30.27 28.03
CA ALA A 341 10.35 31.25 27.56
C ALA A 341 11.19 30.76 26.37
N ASN A 342 11.39 29.44 26.21
CA ASN A 342 12.24 28.89 25.16
C ASN A 342 11.53 27.95 24.17
N ALA A 343 10.26 27.67 24.38
CA ALA A 343 9.50 26.71 23.55
C ALA A 343 9.45 27.14 22.08
N LEU A 344 9.21 28.42 21.78
CA LEU A 344 9.16 28.92 20.41
C LEU A 344 10.47 28.66 19.67
N ASP A 345 11.58 29.07 20.26
CA ASP A 345 12.89 28.94 19.60
C ASP A 345 13.29 27.48 19.43
N LYS A 346 13.11 26.66 20.46
CA LYS A 346 13.47 25.25 20.41
C LYS A 346 12.64 24.45 19.44
N ILE A 347 11.30 24.56 19.53
CA ILE A 347 10.39 23.76 18.72
C ILE A 347 10.41 24.21 17.26
N ASN A 348 10.31 25.51 17.00
CA ASN A 348 10.37 26.02 15.63
C ASN A 348 11.77 25.82 15.02
N GLY A 349 12.83 25.96 15.81
CA GLY A 349 14.19 25.66 15.39
C GLY A 349 14.37 24.19 15.00
N TRP A 350 13.83 23.26 15.78
CA TRP A 350 13.86 21.83 15.47
C TRP A 350 13.11 21.50 14.18
N VAL A 351 11.88 22.03 14.00
CA VAL A 351 11.10 21.80 12.77
C VAL A 351 11.80 22.37 11.55
N LYS A 352 12.34 23.57 11.67
CA LYS A 352 13.12 24.22 10.60
C LYS A 352 14.30 23.35 10.15
N ASP A 353 15.06 22.84 11.11
CA ASP A 353 16.21 21.95 10.85
C ASP A 353 15.75 20.65 10.16
N LYS A 354 14.74 19.96 10.71
CA LYS A 354 14.24 18.69 10.16
C LYS A 354 13.58 18.81 8.80
N THR A 355 13.07 19.98 8.44
CA THR A 355 12.42 20.24 7.15
C THR A 355 13.32 20.97 6.15
N ASN A 356 14.61 21.09 6.40
CA ASN A 356 15.56 21.81 5.55
C ASN A 356 15.05 23.24 5.23
N ASP A 357 14.71 24.00 6.24
CA ASP A 357 14.17 25.37 6.15
C ASP A 357 12.83 25.51 5.39
N LYS A 358 12.12 24.42 5.08
CA LYS A 358 10.83 24.47 4.37
C LYS A 358 9.68 24.90 5.26
N ILE A 359 9.73 24.52 6.54
CA ILE A 359 8.77 24.96 7.55
C ILE A 359 9.55 25.78 8.59
N SER A 360 9.31 27.07 8.62
CA SER A 360 10.04 27.98 9.49
C SER A 360 9.43 28.07 10.90
N SER A 361 8.14 27.77 11.04
CA SER A 361 7.40 27.87 12.31
C SER A 361 6.14 27.01 12.25
N ILE A 362 5.82 26.32 13.33
CA ILE A 362 4.57 25.55 13.53
C ILE A 362 3.83 25.96 14.80
N ILE A 363 4.49 26.68 15.71
CA ILE A 363 3.87 27.25 16.91
C ILE A 363 4.14 28.73 17.01
N ASP A 364 3.22 29.45 17.62
CA ASP A 364 3.32 30.85 17.96
C ASP A 364 3.04 31.10 19.47
N GLU A 365 2.94 32.32 19.90
CA GLU A 365 2.70 32.68 21.30
C GLU A 365 1.37 32.11 21.86
N ASN A 366 0.38 31.85 21.00
CA ASN A 366 -0.92 31.28 21.38
C ASN A 366 -0.87 29.77 21.64
N ASN A 367 0.16 29.10 21.17
CA ASN A 367 0.33 27.64 21.30
C ASN A 367 1.22 27.23 22.50
N LEU A 368 1.59 28.16 23.39
CA LEU A 368 2.53 27.88 24.49
C LEU A 368 1.90 27.26 25.74
N ASP A 369 0.58 27.13 25.76
CA ASP A 369 -0.16 26.61 26.91
C ASP A 369 -0.45 25.11 26.79
N PHE A 370 0.62 24.33 26.61
CA PHE A 370 0.55 22.88 26.54
C PHE A 370 1.32 22.22 27.70
N MET A 371 0.95 21.02 28.11
CA MET A 371 1.71 20.14 29.00
C MET A 371 2.68 19.27 28.19
N ALA A 372 2.16 18.57 27.20
CA ALA A 372 2.94 17.80 26.25
C ALA A 372 2.53 18.17 24.81
N MET A 373 3.48 18.08 23.88
CA MET A 373 3.24 18.33 22.46
C MET A 373 3.97 17.26 21.65
N LEU A 374 3.24 16.62 20.74
CA LEU A 374 3.77 15.66 19.78
C LEU A 374 3.83 16.32 18.42
N ILE A 375 4.94 16.18 17.74
CA ILE A 375 5.16 16.78 16.43
C ILE A 375 5.66 15.71 15.48
N ASN A 376 5.03 15.64 14.32
CA ASN A 376 5.52 14.93 13.17
C ASN A 376 5.80 15.93 12.05
N ALA A 377 6.99 15.88 11.47
CA ALA A 377 7.39 16.67 10.34
C ALA A 377 7.91 15.77 9.23
N VAL A 378 7.37 15.94 8.03
CA VAL A 378 7.78 15.17 6.85
C VAL A 378 8.41 16.10 5.83
N TYR A 379 9.60 15.72 5.38
CA TYR A 379 10.28 16.34 4.26
C TYR A 379 10.48 15.29 3.17
N PHE A 380 9.87 15.52 2.02
CA PHE A 380 10.04 14.69 0.84
C PHE A 380 10.74 15.46 -0.27
N LYS A 381 11.78 14.85 -0.86
CA LYS A 381 12.44 15.34 -2.06
C LYS A 381 12.82 14.15 -2.93
N GLY A 382 12.25 14.08 -4.13
CA GLY A 382 12.56 13.08 -5.14
C GLY A 382 12.93 13.72 -6.48
N SER A 383 13.80 13.07 -7.22
CA SER A 383 13.99 13.30 -8.65
C SER A 383 13.08 12.36 -9.41
N TRP A 384 12.60 12.80 -10.55
CA TRP A 384 11.83 11.93 -11.44
C TRP A 384 12.71 10.83 -12.03
N LEU A 385 12.17 9.65 -12.26
CA LEU A 385 12.87 8.62 -13.04
C LEU A 385 13.26 9.14 -14.43
N LYS A 386 12.42 10.01 -14.99
CA LYS A 386 12.65 10.73 -16.23
C LYS A 386 12.45 12.22 -15.97
N ASP A 387 13.54 12.98 -15.99
CA ASP A 387 13.54 14.41 -15.75
C ASP A 387 12.87 15.20 -16.88
N PHE A 388 12.20 16.29 -16.52
CA PHE A 388 11.77 17.29 -17.49
C PHE A 388 12.98 18.12 -17.95
N SER A 389 13.11 18.32 -19.26
CA SER A 389 14.11 19.24 -19.80
C SER A 389 13.76 20.69 -19.45
N GLU A 390 14.69 21.42 -18.86
CA GLU A 390 14.52 22.86 -18.60
C GLU A 390 14.24 23.64 -19.89
N ALA A 391 14.90 23.26 -21.02
CA ALA A 391 14.69 23.88 -22.31
C ALA A 391 13.29 23.65 -22.90
N ALA A 392 12.57 22.63 -22.44
CA ALA A 392 11.20 22.36 -22.85
C ALA A 392 10.15 22.98 -21.89
N THR A 393 10.59 23.67 -20.83
CA THR A 393 9.71 24.43 -19.95
C THR A 393 9.40 25.80 -20.60
N ALA A 394 8.12 26.08 -20.78
CA ALA A 394 7.65 27.31 -21.41
C ALA A 394 6.37 27.80 -20.71
N ASP A 395 6.18 29.14 -20.74
CA ASP A 395 4.94 29.73 -20.23
C ASP A 395 3.76 29.31 -21.13
N ASP A 396 2.67 28.88 -20.50
CA ASP A 396 1.42 28.57 -21.17
C ASP A 396 0.23 28.97 -20.26
N THR A 397 -0.97 28.94 -20.82
CA THR A 397 -2.17 29.37 -20.12
C THR A 397 -2.68 28.29 -19.21
N PHE A 398 -2.73 28.59 -17.93
CA PHE A 398 -3.45 27.82 -16.92
C PHE A 398 -4.81 28.48 -16.66
N THR A 399 -5.86 27.72 -16.79
CA THR A 399 -7.22 28.17 -16.42
C THR A 399 -7.57 27.62 -15.05
N ASP A 400 -7.80 28.51 -14.08
CA ASP A 400 -8.19 28.11 -12.74
C ASP A 400 -9.66 27.64 -12.65
N ARG A 401 -10.07 27.20 -11.44
CA ARG A 401 -11.44 26.71 -11.19
C ARG A 401 -12.53 27.74 -11.51
N ASP A 402 -12.21 29.03 -11.33
CA ASP A 402 -13.16 30.12 -11.56
C ASP A 402 -13.19 30.56 -13.03
N GLY A 403 -12.34 29.95 -13.87
CA GLY A 403 -12.22 30.26 -15.29
C GLY A 403 -11.27 31.39 -15.62
N ASN A 404 -10.47 31.88 -14.66
CA ASN A 404 -9.46 32.88 -14.92
C ASN A 404 -8.23 32.26 -15.59
N ASN A 405 -7.66 32.98 -16.54
CA ASN A 405 -6.47 32.57 -17.25
C ASN A 405 -5.22 33.25 -16.68
N VAL A 406 -4.25 32.44 -16.27
CA VAL A 406 -2.94 32.90 -15.82
C VAL A 406 -1.82 32.29 -16.64
N GLN A 407 -0.75 33.07 -16.91
CA GLN A 407 0.44 32.55 -17.56
C GLN A 407 1.39 32.00 -16.51
N ILE A 408 1.70 30.72 -16.60
CA ILE A 408 2.65 30.06 -15.70
C ILE A 408 3.55 29.10 -16.49
N PRO A 409 4.76 28.81 -15.98
CA PRO A 409 5.65 27.88 -16.67
C PRO A 409 5.12 26.44 -16.57
N PHE A 410 5.01 25.79 -17.73
CA PHE A 410 4.71 24.37 -17.87
C PHE A 410 5.95 23.59 -18.22
N MET A 411 6.21 22.54 -17.48
CA MET A 411 7.21 21.52 -17.80
C MET A 411 6.63 20.56 -18.81
N ASN A 412 7.32 20.34 -19.92
CA ASN A 412 6.84 19.52 -21.02
C ASN A 412 7.77 18.33 -21.26
N GLN A 413 7.17 17.15 -21.44
CA GLN A 413 7.86 15.99 -21.97
C GLN A 413 6.90 15.10 -22.75
N THR A 414 7.45 14.32 -23.68
CA THR A 414 6.68 13.34 -24.44
C THR A 414 7.44 12.02 -24.39
N ASP A 415 6.84 11.03 -23.74
CA ASP A 415 7.46 9.71 -23.55
C ASP A 415 6.38 8.66 -23.29
N TYR A 416 6.81 7.43 -23.06
CA TYR A 416 5.96 6.36 -22.57
C TYR A 416 5.76 6.48 -21.06
N PHE A 417 4.50 6.62 -20.66
CA PHE A 417 4.05 6.62 -19.27
C PHE A 417 3.06 5.49 -19.03
N SER A 418 2.97 5.06 -17.81
CA SER A 418 1.83 4.33 -17.27
C SER A 418 0.65 5.31 -17.25
N TYR A 419 -0.40 5.04 -18.01
CA TYR A 419 -1.53 5.95 -18.25
C TYR A 419 -2.83 5.18 -18.29
N ALA A 420 -3.85 5.74 -17.67
CA ALA A 420 -5.23 5.26 -17.80
C ALA A 420 -6.18 6.41 -18.12
N ARG A 421 -7.30 6.07 -18.73
CA ARG A 421 -8.44 6.96 -18.91
C ARG A 421 -9.71 6.27 -18.49
N ILE A 422 -10.37 6.82 -17.48
CA ILE A 422 -11.63 6.32 -16.94
C ILE A 422 -12.67 7.39 -17.16
N ASN A 423 -13.57 7.17 -18.12
CA ASN A 423 -14.52 8.19 -18.57
C ASN A 423 -13.81 9.50 -18.98
N ASP A 424 -14.04 10.60 -18.24
CA ASP A 424 -13.43 11.91 -18.47
C ASP A 424 -12.20 12.16 -17.57
N THR A 425 -11.82 11.20 -16.73
CA THR A 425 -10.66 11.28 -15.84
C THR A 425 -9.43 10.66 -16.48
N GLU A 426 -8.33 11.39 -16.48
CA GLU A 426 -7.03 10.93 -16.97
C GLU A 426 -6.07 10.74 -15.81
N VAL A 427 -5.33 9.62 -15.81
CA VAL A 427 -4.35 9.27 -14.79
C VAL A 427 -3.01 9.02 -15.45
N VAL A 428 -1.95 9.64 -14.93
CA VAL A 428 -0.56 9.42 -15.35
C VAL A 428 0.27 9.09 -14.13
N GLU A 429 1.02 8.01 -14.19
CA GLU A 429 2.01 7.65 -13.19
C GLU A 429 3.37 8.20 -13.55
N MET A 430 4.02 8.85 -12.58
CA MET A 430 5.38 9.39 -12.67
C MET A 430 6.24 8.80 -11.55
N PRO A 431 7.03 7.76 -11.83
CA PRO A 431 7.93 7.17 -10.84
C PRO A 431 9.04 8.14 -10.43
N TYR A 432 9.40 8.09 -9.14
CA TYR A 432 10.60 8.74 -8.63
C TYR A 432 11.83 7.86 -8.83
N LEU A 433 12.97 8.47 -9.01
CA LEU A 433 14.25 7.77 -9.05
C LEU A 433 14.67 7.42 -7.62
N ALA A 434 14.75 6.14 -7.34
CA ALA A 434 15.32 5.61 -6.11
C ALA A 434 16.32 4.49 -6.44
N TYR A 435 17.25 4.22 -5.54
CA TYR A 435 18.18 3.11 -5.69
C TYR A 435 18.11 2.23 -4.45
N ASP A 436 18.01 0.93 -4.66
CA ASP A 436 18.25 -0.09 -3.66
C ASP A 436 19.67 -0.66 -3.84
N GLU A 437 20.40 -0.86 -2.74
CA GLU A 437 21.71 -1.52 -2.74
C GLU A 437 21.48 -3.01 -2.46
N ASN A 438 21.74 -3.85 -3.46
CA ASN A 438 21.76 -5.29 -3.21
C ASN A 438 23.00 -5.69 -2.39
N SER A 439 23.03 -6.94 -1.89
CA SER A 439 24.12 -7.50 -1.07
C SER A 439 25.50 -7.40 -1.70
N ASP A 440 25.59 -7.15 -3.00
CA ASP A 440 26.84 -7.06 -3.76
C ASP A 440 27.27 -5.60 -4.01
N GLY A 441 26.58 -4.60 -3.44
CA GLY A 441 26.87 -3.17 -3.59
C GLY A 441 26.47 -2.60 -4.96
N ASN A 442 25.73 -3.35 -5.79
CA ASN A 442 25.20 -2.86 -7.04
C ASN A 442 23.89 -2.09 -6.80
N LYS A 443 23.82 -0.86 -7.31
CA LYS A 443 22.61 -0.04 -7.22
C LYS A 443 21.59 -0.53 -8.25
N LYS A 444 20.41 -0.93 -7.76
CA LYS A 444 19.25 -1.26 -8.57
C LYS A 444 18.26 -0.10 -8.47
N ILE A 445 17.63 0.26 -9.61
CA ILE A 445 16.54 1.25 -9.60
C ILE A 445 15.36 0.65 -8.85
N ASP A 446 14.96 1.33 -7.79
CA ASP A 446 13.74 1.06 -7.04
C ASP A 446 12.67 2.06 -7.49
N MET A 447 11.51 1.58 -7.93
CA MET A 447 10.40 2.41 -8.39
C MET A 447 9.19 2.33 -7.44
N ASP A 448 9.45 2.06 -6.16
CA ASP A 448 8.40 1.86 -5.15
C ASP A 448 7.56 3.11 -4.86
N ILE A 449 8.04 4.30 -5.25
CA ILE A 449 7.33 5.56 -5.01
C ILE A 449 7.08 6.27 -6.34
N SER A 450 5.80 6.54 -6.60
CA SER A 450 5.35 7.25 -7.78
C SER A 450 4.47 8.44 -7.39
N MET A 451 4.44 9.45 -8.25
CA MET A 451 3.41 10.49 -8.24
C MET A 451 2.34 10.13 -9.26
N TYR A 452 1.09 10.12 -8.84
CA TYR A 452 -0.04 10.00 -9.73
C TYR A 452 -0.64 11.37 -10.01
N LEU A 453 -0.70 11.73 -11.28
CA LEU A 453 -1.37 12.93 -11.76
C LEU A 453 -2.77 12.53 -12.21
N ILE A 454 -3.79 13.03 -11.51
CA ILE A 454 -5.18 12.74 -11.83
C ILE A 454 -5.83 14.03 -12.28
N LYS A 455 -6.36 14.03 -13.51
CA LYS A 455 -7.06 15.16 -14.11
C LYS A 455 -8.51 14.78 -14.33
N SER A 456 -9.43 15.51 -13.70
CA SER A 456 -10.87 15.29 -13.79
C SER A 456 -11.61 16.63 -13.81
N ASP A 457 -12.74 16.68 -14.50
CA ASP A 457 -13.69 17.81 -14.44
C ASP A 457 -14.70 17.65 -13.29
N LYS A 458 -14.62 16.55 -12.51
CA LYS A 458 -15.50 16.23 -11.39
C LYS A 458 -14.70 16.14 -10.11
N ASP A 459 -15.39 16.27 -8.99
CA ASP A 459 -14.81 15.88 -7.70
C ASP A 459 -14.60 14.35 -7.72
N ILE A 460 -13.41 13.93 -7.32
CA ILE A 460 -12.98 12.53 -7.40
C ILE A 460 -12.46 12.04 -6.05
N ASN A 461 -12.68 10.76 -5.78
CA ASN A 461 -11.90 10.04 -4.81
C ASN A 461 -10.64 9.49 -5.52
N ALA A 462 -9.45 9.96 -5.11
CA ALA A 462 -8.20 9.59 -5.77
C ALA A 462 -7.89 8.10 -5.63
N GLU A 463 -8.17 7.50 -4.47
CA GLU A 463 -7.94 6.07 -4.23
C GLU A 463 -8.89 5.21 -5.06
N GLU A 464 -10.17 5.57 -5.15
CA GLU A 464 -11.14 4.88 -6.01
C GLU A 464 -10.70 4.91 -7.48
N ILE A 465 -10.27 6.08 -7.97
CA ILE A 465 -9.76 6.22 -9.33
C ILE A 465 -8.52 5.35 -9.56
N LEU A 466 -7.55 5.38 -8.63
CA LEU A 466 -6.33 4.59 -8.76
C LEU A 466 -6.60 3.08 -8.68
N ASN A 467 -7.56 2.66 -7.86
CA ASN A 467 -7.97 1.25 -7.75
C ASN A 467 -8.72 0.74 -8.99
N SER A 468 -9.43 1.62 -9.70
CA SER A 468 -10.18 1.28 -10.91
C SER A 468 -9.39 1.54 -12.20
N ALA A 469 -8.22 2.20 -12.13
CA ALA A 469 -7.43 2.56 -13.29
C ALA A 469 -6.68 1.35 -13.88
N GLU A 470 -7.07 0.93 -15.07
CA GLU A 470 -6.25 0.03 -15.88
C GLU A 470 -5.08 0.80 -16.47
N MET A 471 -3.96 0.87 -15.73
CA MET A 471 -2.78 1.60 -16.16
C MET A 471 -2.04 0.83 -17.25
N ASN A 472 -1.92 1.43 -18.43
CA ASN A 472 -1.24 0.83 -19.58
C ASN A 472 -0.12 1.74 -20.08
N ARG A 473 0.93 1.16 -20.64
CA ARG A 473 2.04 1.91 -21.21
C ARG A 473 1.62 2.61 -22.50
N ASN A 474 1.45 3.93 -22.44
CA ASN A 474 1.04 4.77 -23.55
C ASN A 474 2.05 5.86 -23.86
N TYR A 475 2.12 6.26 -25.13
CA TYR A 475 2.93 7.40 -25.56
C TYR A 475 2.17 8.69 -25.27
N VAL A 476 2.55 9.40 -24.22
CA VAL A 476 1.82 10.56 -23.69
C VAL A 476 2.63 11.82 -23.84
N ARG A 477 1.99 12.89 -24.30
CA ARG A 477 2.50 14.24 -24.18
C ARG A 477 2.01 14.84 -22.87
N LEU A 478 2.91 14.91 -21.90
CA LEU A 478 2.65 15.46 -20.58
C LEU A 478 3.07 16.91 -20.52
N SER A 479 2.16 17.77 -20.07
CA SER A 479 2.40 19.19 -19.80
C SER A 479 1.95 19.48 -18.36
N LEU A 480 2.91 19.67 -17.46
CA LEU A 480 2.67 19.82 -16.02
C LEU A 480 3.05 21.24 -15.57
N PRO A 481 2.11 22.03 -15.02
CA PRO A 481 2.43 23.36 -14.52
C PRO A 481 3.40 23.29 -13.34
N LYS A 482 4.37 24.20 -13.27
CA LYS A 482 5.15 24.42 -12.05
C LYS A 482 4.28 25.14 -11.04
N PHE A 483 4.11 24.54 -9.87
CA PHE A 483 3.33 25.14 -8.79
C PHE A 483 4.04 25.03 -7.44
N LYS A 484 3.67 25.92 -6.55
CA LYS A 484 3.97 25.86 -5.12
C LYS A 484 2.66 26.00 -4.38
N THR A 485 2.41 25.12 -3.43
CA THR A 485 1.25 25.23 -2.55
C THR A 485 1.71 25.20 -1.10
N GLU A 486 1.03 25.98 -0.27
CA GLU A 486 1.19 25.98 1.17
C GLU A 486 -0.21 25.85 1.76
N TYR A 487 -0.37 24.93 2.69
CA TYR A 487 -1.65 24.67 3.33
C TYR A 487 -1.45 24.44 4.84
N GLY A 488 -2.31 25.01 5.63
CA GLY A 488 -2.35 24.82 7.07
C GLY A 488 -3.79 24.86 7.56
N THR A 489 -4.16 23.90 8.39
CA THR A 489 -5.50 23.82 8.98
C THR A 489 -5.45 23.12 10.33
N SER A 490 -6.45 23.36 11.17
CA SER A 490 -6.70 22.55 12.36
C SER A 490 -7.48 21.30 11.97
N LEU A 491 -6.99 20.15 12.36
CA LEU A 491 -7.65 18.87 12.11
C LEU A 491 -8.69 18.51 13.17
N LYS A 492 -8.73 19.23 14.31
CA LYS A 492 -9.60 18.88 15.45
C LYS A 492 -11.05 18.63 15.06
N GLY A 493 -11.65 19.52 14.27
CA GLY A 493 -13.04 19.36 13.82
C GLY A 493 -13.24 18.13 12.93
N MET A 494 -12.33 17.94 11.96
CA MET A 494 -12.37 16.80 11.03
C MET A 494 -12.18 15.46 11.75
N LEU A 495 -11.26 15.42 12.73
CA LEU A 495 -11.01 14.22 13.53
C LEU A 495 -12.19 13.91 14.45
N GLY A 496 -12.88 14.93 15.00
CA GLY A 496 -14.14 14.75 15.72
C GLY A 496 -15.21 14.10 14.85
N GLU A 497 -15.37 14.55 13.59
CA GLU A 497 -16.29 13.93 12.63
C GLU A 497 -15.91 12.49 12.26
N LEU A 498 -14.63 12.13 12.43
CA LEU A 498 -14.14 10.76 12.27
C LEU A 498 -14.30 9.91 13.54
N GLY A 499 -14.86 10.48 14.60
CA GLY A 499 -15.16 9.81 15.87
C GLY A 499 -14.05 9.88 16.90
N ILE A 500 -13.08 10.80 16.76
CA ILE A 500 -12.08 11.08 17.80
C ILE A 500 -12.57 12.28 18.61
N ASP A 501 -13.50 12.08 19.52
CA ASP A 501 -14.07 13.14 20.34
C ASP A 501 -13.46 13.19 21.73
N THR A 502 -13.28 12.03 22.37
CA THR A 502 -12.82 11.91 23.75
C THR A 502 -11.43 12.53 23.92
N ALA A 503 -10.54 12.32 22.96
CA ALA A 503 -9.17 12.84 22.99
C ALA A 503 -9.08 14.38 23.10
N PHE A 504 -10.09 15.10 22.62
CA PHE A 504 -10.17 16.56 22.62
C PHE A 504 -11.04 17.13 23.76
N GLY A 505 -11.57 16.27 24.62
CA GLY A 505 -12.51 16.61 25.67
C GLY A 505 -11.94 16.44 27.10
N GLU A 506 -12.72 16.86 28.10
CA GLU A 506 -12.36 16.73 29.52
C GLU A 506 -12.21 15.26 30.00
N MET A 507 -12.73 14.30 29.21
CA MET A 507 -12.67 12.87 29.52
C MET A 507 -11.46 12.17 28.88
N ALA A 508 -10.56 12.93 28.25
CA ALA A 508 -9.35 12.39 27.63
C ALA A 508 -8.46 11.66 28.65
N ASP A 509 -8.00 10.49 28.31
CA ASP A 509 -7.14 9.67 29.15
C ASP A 509 -5.80 9.40 28.44
N PHE A 510 -4.76 10.15 28.83
CA PHE A 510 -3.38 9.99 28.37
C PHE A 510 -2.44 9.64 29.53
N ASP A 511 -2.91 8.87 30.50
CA ASP A 511 -2.13 8.48 31.67
C ASP A 511 -0.91 7.60 31.33
N LYS A 512 -0.95 6.92 30.19
CA LYS A 512 0.22 6.17 29.67
C LYS A 512 1.31 7.10 29.13
N MET A 513 0.97 8.35 28.80
CA MET A 513 1.93 9.37 28.35
C MET A 513 2.60 10.08 29.52
N LEU A 514 1.83 10.62 30.46
CA LEU A 514 2.34 11.47 31.57
C LEU A 514 1.99 10.97 32.97
N GLY A 515 1.24 9.87 33.11
CA GLY A 515 0.79 9.39 34.43
C GLY A 515 -0.31 10.24 35.06
N GLU A 516 -0.85 11.23 34.35
CA GLU A 516 -1.97 12.08 34.78
C GLU A 516 -3.20 11.82 33.92
N LYS A 517 -4.38 11.77 34.57
CA LYS A 517 -5.68 11.71 33.88
C LYS A 517 -6.13 13.12 33.46
N ASN A 518 -6.97 13.17 32.41
CA ASN A 518 -7.59 14.38 31.87
C ASN A 518 -6.66 15.33 31.09
N LEU A 519 -5.65 14.78 30.41
CA LEU A 519 -4.94 15.50 29.33
C LEU A 519 -5.81 15.51 28.07
N GLN A 520 -5.80 16.64 27.34
CA GLN A 520 -6.49 16.81 26.05
C GLN A 520 -5.48 16.99 24.92
N LEU A 521 -5.82 16.51 23.73
CA LEU A 521 -5.05 16.76 22.50
C LEU A 521 -5.24 18.19 21.97
#